data_056b9b19d9b00c1ade2052fb430262c9
#
_entry.id   056b9b19d9b00c1ade2052fb430262c9
#
_cell.length_a   1.000
_cell.length_b   1.000
_cell.length_c   1.000
_cell.angle_alpha   90.00
_cell.angle_beta   90.00
_cell.angle_gamma   90.00
#
_symmetry.space_group_name_H-M   'P 1'
#
loop_
_entity.id
_entity.type
_entity.pdbx_description
1 polymer ?
#
loop_
_entity_poly.entity_id
_entity_poly.type
_entity_poly.pdbx_seq_one_letter_code
_entity_poly.pdbx_strand_id
1 'polypeptide(L)'
;MKAGEVMTILENAIRIGKGVTRYGNVASYIPELAKADKNKLGICLYTIDGNQFETGNTEDRFTIQSISKVMALCLALETFGAEFVFNHVGVEPSGEAFNSLVELDNRSNRPFNPMINSGAITVASLLVNHYSIEDMQKYMQDVCEDPEIAVDEAVFQSEMATCSSCLLYTSPSPRD
;
A
#
# COMPACT_ATOMS: atom_id res chain seq x y z
N MET A 1 8.04 -2.80 28.63
CA MET A 1 8.63 -1.44 28.52
C MET A 1 7.62 -0.46 29.12
N LYS A 2 8.06 0.56 29.84
CA LYS A 2 7.13 1.55 30.42
C LYS A 2 6.67 2.52 29.33
N ALA A 3 5.44 3.03 29.43
CA ALA A 3 4.87 3.96 28.42
C ALA A 3 5.79 5.18 28.13
N GLY A 4 6.40 5.76 29.18
CA GLY A 4 7.34 6.87 28.99
C GLY A 4 8.62 6.51 28.22
N GLU A 5 9.09 5.28 28.34
CA GLU A 5 10.25 4.79 27.57
C GLU A 5 9.89 4.66 26.09
N VAL A 6 8.67 4.17 25.78
CA VAL A 6 8.15 4.08 24.40
C VAL A 6 8.08 5.47 23.78
N MET A 7 7.45 6.41 24.46
CA MET A 7 7.33 7.79 23.96
C MET A 7 8.70 8.42 23.69
N THR A 8 9.65 8.27 24.61
CA THR A 8 11.01 8.79 24.43
C THR A 8 11.68 8.23 23.17
N ILE A 9 11.48 6.93 22.89
CA ILE A 9 12.00 6.28 21.65
C ILE A 9 11.35 6.89 20.41
N LEU A 10 10.03 7.03 20.41
CA LEU A 10 9.28 7.57 19.26
C LEU A 10 9.65 9.05 18.99
N GLU A 11 9.75 9.87 20.03
CA GLU A 11 10.16 11.28 19.91
C GLU A 11 11.59 11.41 19.36
N ASN A 12 12.51 10.56 19.82
CA ASN A 12 13.85 10.50 19.26
C ASN A 12 13.86 10.06 17.79
N ALA A 13 13.03 9.09 17.42
CA ALA A 13 12.89 8.65 16.03
C ALA A 13 12.37 9.76 15.13
N ILE A 14 11.33 10.50 15.55
CA ILE A 14 10.82 11.69 14.84
C ILE A 14 11.92 12.75 14.69
N ARG A 15 12.63 13.05 15.76
CA ARG A 15 13.71 14.06 15.72
C ARG A 15 14.80 13.68 14.72
N ILE A 16 15.23 12.44 14.71
CA ILE A 16 16.22 11.91 13.75
C ILE A 16 15.63 11.96 12.34
N GLY A 17 14.40 11.46 12.14
CA GLY A 17 13.72 11.44 10.85
C GLY A 17 13.58 12.84 10.25
N LYS A 18 13.11 13.83 11.03
CA LYS A 18 13.03 15.23 10.58
C LYS A 18 14.38 15.82 10.17
N GLY A 19 15.47 15.39 10.78
CA GLY A 19 16.82 15.82 10.41
C GLY A 19 17.27 15.35 9.02
N VAL A 20 16.66 14.28 8.49
CA VAL A 20 17.04 13.67 7.21
C VAL A 20 16.03 13.89 6.08
N THR A 21 14.84 14.45 6.35
CA THR A 21 13.80 14.72 5.31
C THR A 21 14.33 15.57 4.16
N ARG A 22 15.31 16.44 4.41
CA ARG A 22 15.95 17.28 3.39
C ARG A 22 16.66 16.49 2.30
N TYR A 23 17.07 15.25 2.56
CA TYR A 23 17.77 14.38 1.62
C TYR A 23 16.83 13.53 0.77
N GLY A 24 15.53 13.47 1.13
CA GLY A 24 14.49 12.78 0.40
C GLY A 24 13.68 13.73 -0.49
N ASN A 25 12.89 13.12 -1.36
CA ASN A 25 11.89 13.80 -2.18
C ASN A 25 10.54 13.11 -1.99
N VAL A 26 9.45 13.87 -2.18
CA VAL A 26 8.11 13.30 -2.26
C VAL A 26 7.96 12.50 -3.55
N ALA A 27 7.04 11.54 -3.57
CA ALA A 27 6.68 10.83 -4.79
C ALA A 27 6.13 11.82 -5.83
N SER A 28 6.60 11.72 -7.08
CA SER A 28 6.22 12.64 -8.15
C SER A 28 5.73 11.93 -9.42
N TYR A 29 5.65 10.61 -9.41
CA TYR A 29 5.13 9.81 -10.54
C TYR A 29 3.62 10.00 -10.75
N ILE A 30 2.88 10.38 -9.73
CA ILE A 30 1.52 10.91 -9.78
C ILE A 30 1.60 12.40 -9.42
N PRO A 31 1.21 13.33 -10.29
CA PRO A 31 1.37 14.76 -10.04
C PRO A 31 0.73 15.26 -8.75
N GLU A 32 -0.40 14.68 -8.34
CA GLU A 32 -1.08 15.06 -7.12
C GLU A 32 -0.26 14.71 -5.87
N LEU A 33 0.47 13.60 -5.86
CA LEU A 33 1.36 13.21 -4.76
C LEU A 33 2.54 14.19 -4.58
N ALA A 34 2.98 14.84 -5.66
CA ALA A 34 4.07 15.81 -5.60
C ALA A 34 3.74 17.05 -4.78
N LYS A 35 2.47 17.30 -4.46
CA LYS A 35 2.01 18.41 -3.62
C LYS A 35 2.21 18.17 -2.12
N ALA A 36 2.56 16.93 -1.72
CA ALA A 36 2.76 16.60 -0.32
C ALA A 36 3.91 17.37 0.31
N ASP A 37 3.75 17.81 1.56
CA ASP A 37 4.83 18.44 2.31
C ASP A 37 5.82 17.39 2.83
N LYS A 38 7.02 17.37 2.29
CA LYS A 38 8.10 16.45 2.66
C LYS A 38 8.56 16.54 4.13
N ASN A 39 8.17 17.60 4.84
CA ASN A 39 8.55 17.79 6.25
C ASN A 39 7.53 17.17 7.21
N LYS A 40 6.39 16.72 6.72
CA LYS A 40 5.41 15.99 7.52
C LYS A 40 5.94 14.60 7.83
N LEU A 41 5.96 14.28 9.11
CA LEU A 41 6.41 12.98 9.61
C LEU A 41 5.66 12.64 10.90
N GLY A 42 4.98 11.53 10.92
CA GLY A 42 4.28 11.00 12.09
C GLY A 42 4.65 9.54 12.35
N ILE A 43 4.57 9.14 13.59
CA ILE A 43 4.70 7.74 14.00
C ILE A 43 3.51 7.43 14.93
N CYS A 44 2.76 6.40 14.59
CA CYS A 44 1.77 5.79 15.46
C CYS A 44 2.20 4.33 15.71
N LEU A 45 2.24 3.93 16.98
CA LEU A 45 2.50 2.57 17.41
C LEU A 45 1.29 2.04 18.16
N TYR A 46 0.68 1.00 17.64
CA TYR A 46 -0.40 0.28 18.29
C TYR A 46 0.11 -1.08 18.76
N THR A 47 -0.10 -1.41 20.03
CA THR A 47 0.38 -2.66 20.61
C THR A 47 -0.75 -3.68 20.72
N ILE A 48 -0.41 -4.98 20.78
CA ILE A 48 -1.39 -6.07 20.84
C ILE A 48 -2.23 -6.05 22.15
N ASP A 49 -1.81 -5.33 23.17
CA ASP A 49 -2.54 -5.10 24.43
C ASP A 49 -3.36 -3.81 24.40
N GLY A 50 -3.54 -3.20 23.21
CA GLY A 50 -4.43 -2.08 22.97
C GLY A 50 -3.88 -0.70 23.33
N ASN A 51 -2.58 -0.56 23.67
CA ASN A 51 -2.01 0.75 23.91
C ASN A 51 -1.65 1.43 22.59
N GLN A 52 -1.95 2.72 22.48
CA GLN A 52 -1.58 3.57 21.37
C GLN A 52 -0.58 4.63 21.83
N PHE A 53 0.47 4.81 21.03
CA PHE A 53 1.48 5.83 21.23
C PHE A 53 1.70 6.55 19.91
N GLU A 54 1.71 7.88 19.94
CA GLU A 54 1.82 8.67 18.73
C GLU A 54 2.66 9.93 18.94
N THR A 55 3.33 10.36 17.88
CA THR A 55 4.12 11.58 17.88
C THR A 55 4.31 12.11 16.46
N GLY A 56 4.46 13.42 16.33
CA GLY A 56 4.60 14.10 15.03
C GLY A 56 3.26 14.39 14.38
N ASN A 57 3.18 14.26 13.06
CA ASN A 57 2.02 14.62 12.26
C ASN A 57 1.06 13.43 12.10
N THR A 58 0.57 12.86 13.18
CA THR A 58 -0.28 11.64 13.17
C THR A 58 -1.72 11.94 12.74
N GLU A 59 -2.20 13.15 12.94
CA GLU A 59 -3.54 13.60 12.55
C GLU A 59 -3.64 13.97 11.05
N ASP A 60 -2.51 14.05 10.34
CA ASP A 60 -2.51 14.40 8.93
C ASP A 60 -2.95 13.23 8.06
N ARG A 61 -3.94 13.46 7.20
CA ARG A 61 -4.36 12.47 6.21
C ARG A 61 -3.29 12.28 5.14
N PHE A 62 -3.15 11.05 4.67
CA PHE A 62 -2.26 10.68 3.59
C PHE A 62 -2.87 9.57 2.74
N THR A 63 -2.40 9.40 1.53
CA THR A 63 -2.85 8.31 0.66
C THR A 63 -2.08 7.03 0.99
N ILE A 64 -2.80 5.95 1.24
CA ILE A 64 -2.19 4.67 1.65
C ILE A 64 -1.41 3.96 0.53
N GLN A 65 -1.63 4.35 -0.74
CA GLN A 65 -0.94 3.79 -1.89
C GLN A 65 -0.83 2.25 -1.80
N SER A 66 0.37 1.70 -1.91
CA SER A 66 0.60 0.26 -1.88
C SER A 66 0.30 -0.43 -0.54
N ILE A 67 -0.02 0.28 0.52
CA ILE A 67 -0.55 -0.33 1.77
C ILE A 67 -1.88 -1.03 1.47
N SER A 68 -2.66 -0.53 0.50
CA SER A 68 -3.92 -1.13 0.04
C SER A 68 -3.78 -2.58 -0.43
N LYS A 69 -2.60 -3.00 -0.89
CA LYS A 69 -2.35 -4.40 -1.30
C LYS A 69 -2.56 -5.39 -0.16
N VAL A 70 -2.22 -5.01 1.06
CA VAL A 70 -2.45 -5.83 2.26
C VAL A 70 -3.94 -6.03 2.47
N MET A 71 -4.72 -4.94 2.39
CA MET A 71 -6.18 -4.98 2.59
C MET A 71 -6.87 -5.83 1.50
N ALA A 72 -6.47 -5.64 0.24
CA ALA A 72 -6.99 -6.44 -0.87
C ALA A 72 -6.66 -7.94 -0.69
N LEU A 73 -5.45 -8.27 -0.23
CA LEU A 73 -5.06 -9.64 0.07
C LEU A 73 -5.90 -10.23 1.21
N CYS A 74 -6.11 -9.48 2.31
CA CYS A 74 -6.95 -9.94 3.42
C CYS A 74 -8.37 -10.25 2.93
N LEU A 75 -8.99 -9.34 2.18
CA LEU A 75 -10.32 -9.55 1.61
C LEU A 75 -10.37 -10.78 0.68
N ALA A 76 -9.35 -10.95 -0.16
CA ALA A 76 -9.29 -12.12 -1.05
C ALA A 76 -9.15 -13.43 -0.26
N LEU A 77 -8.33 -13.45 0.79
CA LEU A 77 -8.16 -14.63 1.66
C LEU A 77 -9.45 -14.98 2.43
N GLU A 78 -10.16 -13.97 2.92
CA GLU A 78 -11.46 -14.16 3.59
C GLU A 78 -12.53 -14.67 2.63
N THR A 79 -12.52 -14.19 1.38
CA THR A 79 -13.54 -14.53 0.37
C THR A 79 -13.32 -15.90 -0.25
N PHE A 80 -12.09 -16.21 -0.65
CA PHE A 80 -11.79 -17.39 -1.47
C PHE A 80 -10.98 -18.47 -0.74
N GLY A 81 -10.42 -18.14 0.42
CA GLY A 81 -9.50 -19.01 1.15
C GLY A 81 -8.09 -19.01 0.59
N ALA A 82 -7.14 -19.41 1.45
CA ALA A 82 -5.71 -19.34 1.15
C ALA A 82 -5.30 -20.24 -0.03
N GLU A 83 -5.85 -21.44 -0.12
CA GLU A 83 -5.54 -22.39 -1.20
C GLU A 83 -5.87 -21.79 -2.57
N PHE A 84 -7.07 -21.21 -2.73
CA PHE A 84 -7.48 -20.60 -3.98
C PHE A 84 -6.61 -19.41 -4.33
N VAL A 85 -6.40 -18.48 -3.40
CA VAL A 85 -5.61 -17.26 -3.64
C VAL A 85 -4.17 -17.62 -4.00
N PHE A 86 -3.53 -18.50 -3.24
CA PHE A 86 -2.13 -18.88 -3.47
C PHE A 86 -1.92 -19.86 -4.63
N ASN A 87 -2.98 -20.35 -5.26
CA ASN A 87 -2.89 -20.97 -6.57
C ASN A 87 -2.74 -19.95 -7.71
N HIS A 88 -3.14 -18.67 -7.49
CA HIS A 88 -3.06 -17.59 -8.48
C HIS A 88 -1.87 -16.64 -8.26
N VAL A 89 -1.39 -16.51 -7.02
CA VAL A 89 -0.24 -15.68 -6.65
C VAL A 89 0.67 -16.47 -5.71
N GLY A 90 1.98 -16.36 -5.89
CA GLY A 90 2.96 -17.04 -5.04
C GLY A 90 3.11 -16.40 -3.66
N VAL A 91 4.01 -16.95 -2.88
CA VAL A 91 4.37 -16.47 -1.52
C VAL A 91 5.88 -16.24 -1.37
N GLU A 92 6.62 -16.34 -2.46
CA GLU A 92 8.07 -16.27 -2.45
C GLU A 92 8.56 -14.81 -2.50
N PRO A 93 9.65 -14.47 -1.80
CA PRO A 93 10.28 -13.18 -1.96
C PRO A 93 10.82 -13.05 -3.39
N SER A 94 10.59 -11.91 -4.04
CA SER A 94 11.26 -11.60 -5.29
C SER A 94 12.60 -10.91 -4.99
N GLY A 95 13.66 -11.25 -5.75
CA GLY A 95 14.92 -10.50 -5.74
C GLY A 95 14.86 -9.21 -6.56
N GLU A 96 13.75 -8.96 -7.25
CA GLU A 96 13.53 -7.88 -8.18
C GLU A 96 12.88 -6.66 -7.53
N ALA A 97 12.94 -5.52 -8.23
CA ALA A 97 12.24 -4.33 -7.80
C ALA A 97 10.71 -4.57 -7.79
N PHE A 98 10.01 -3.99 -6.81
CA PHE A 98 8.57 -4.19 -6.60
C PHE A 98 7.68 -3.84 -7.82
N ASN A 99 8.19 -3.01 -8.72
CA ASN A 99 7.54 -2.59 -9.97
C ASN A 99 8.02 -3.38 -11.20
N SER A 100 8.92 -4.36 -11.02
CA SER A 100 9.30 -5.26 -12.10
C SER A 100 8.11 -6.13 -12.49
N LEU A 101 7.77 -6.13 -13.77
CA LEU A 101 6.75 -7.01 -14.37
C LEU A 101 7.40 -8.20 -15.09
N VAL A 102 8.73 -8.23 -15.12
CA VAL A 102 9.53 -9.11 -16.00
C VAL A 102 9.55 -10.56 -15.50
N GLU A 103 9.20 -10.82 -14.24
CA GLU A 103 9.22 -12.18 -13.71
C GLU A 103 7.87 -12.62 -13.18
N LEU A 104 7.05 -13.06 -14.12
CA LEU A 104 6.17 -14.19 -13.88
C LEU A 104 7.08 -15.41 -13.69
N ASP A 105 6.86 -16.21 -12.63
CA ASP A 105 7.53 -17.50 -12.48
C ASP A 105 7.49 -18.24 -13.83
N ASN A 106 8.66 -18.40 -14.45
CA ASN A 106 8.81 -18.99 -15.78
C ASN A 106 8.21 -20.41 -15.92
N ARG A 107 7.82 -21.03 -14.81
CA ARG A 107 7.21 -22.36 -14.77
C ARG A 107 5.70 -22.34 -14.61
N SER A 108 5.13 -21.38 -13.89
CA SER A 108 3.70 -21.33 -13.55
C SER A 108 2.96 -20.12 -14.12
N ASN A 109 3.66 -19.17 -14.73
CA ASN A 109 3.10 -17.89 -15.22
C ASN A 109 2.35 -17.11 -14.10
N ARG A 110 2.82 -17.26 -12.87
CA ARG A 110 2.22 -16.78 -11.63
C ARG A 110 3.15 -15.75 -10.97
N PRO A 111 2.65 -14.60 -10.51
CA PRO A 111 3.47 -13.63 -9.77
C PRO A 111 4.06 -14.23 -8.48
N PHE A 112 5.28 -13.85 -8.11
CA PHE A 112 5.99 -14.40 -6.95
C PHE A 112 5.26 -14.19 -5.62
N ASN A 113 4.68 -13.01 -5.42
CA ASN A 113 3.93 -12.70 -4.19
C ASN A 113 2.94 -11.56 -4.42
N PRO A 114 1.95 -11.37 -3.51
CA PRO A 114 0.89 -10.36 -3.67
C PRO A 114 1.36 -8.93 -3.40
N MET A 115 2.59 -8.70 -2.93
CA MET A 115 3.08 -7.36 -2.58
C MET A 115 3.80 -6.67 -3.74
N ILE A 116 4.29 -7.40 -4.75
CA ILE A 116 4.75 -6.81 -6.00
C ILE A 116 3.54 -6.38 -6.86
N ASN A 117 3.73 -5.45 -7.80
CA ASN A 117 2.62 -4.89 -8.56
C ASN A 117 1.85 -5.94 -9.37
N SER A 118 2.54 -6.86 -10.04
CA SER A 118 1.90 -7.95 -10.79
C SER A 118 1.05 -8.85 -9.89
N GLY A 119 1.53 -9.18 -8.69
CA GLY A 119 0.77 -9.96 -7.73
C GLY A 119 -0.44 -9.21 -7.16
N ALA A 120 -0.30 -7.93 -6.88
CA ALA A 120 -1.41 -7.09 -6.43
C ALA A 120 -2.50 -6.96 -7.49
N ILE A 121 -2.12 -6.81 -8.77
CA ILE A 121 -3.06 -6.81 -9.91
C ILE A 121 -3.78 -8.16 -9.99
N THR A 122 -3.07 -9.27 -9.80
CA THR A 122 -3.68 -10.61 -9.77
C THR A 122 -4.70 -10.71 -8.65
N VAL A 123 -4.36 -10.31 -7.42
CA VAL A 123 -5.30 -10.31 -6.28
C VAL A 123 -6.51 -9.43 -6.57
N ALA A 124 -6.31 -8.22 -7.09
CA ALA A 124 -7.40 -7.32 -7.47
C ALA A 124 -8.31 -7.93 -8.53
N SER A 125 -7.75 -8.66 -9.51
CA SER A 125 -8.54 -9.33 -10.56
C SER A 125 -9.46 -10.43 -10.02
N LEU A 126 -9.09 -11.07 -8.91
CA LEU A 126 -9.97 -12.03 -8.23
C LEU A 126 -11.17 -11.34 -7.56
N LEU A 127 -10.97 -10.12 -7.07
CA LEU A 127 -11.99 -9.37 -6.32
C LEU A 127 -12.97 -8.61 -7.22
N VAL A 128 -12.53 -8.11 -8.38
CA VAL A 128 -13.28 -7.17 -9.22
C VAL A 128 -14.66 -7.65 -9.68
N ASN A 129 -14.87 -8.97 -9.77
CA ASN A 129 -16.17 -9.54 -10.14
C ASN A 129 -17.10 -9.79 -8.94
N HIS A 130 -16.62 -9.56 -7.72
CA HIS A 130 -17.33 -9.86 -6.47
C HIS A 130 -17.59 -8.61 -5.65
N TYR A 131 -16.77 -7.59 -5.80
CA TYR A 131 -16.80 -6.37 -4.98
C TYR A 131 -16.70 -5.12 -5.84
N SER A 132 -17.52 -4.13 -5.54
CA SER A 132 -17.38 -2.78 -6.07
C SER A 132 -16.27 -2.01 -5.33
N ILE A 133 -15.93 -0.82 -5.79
CA ILE A 133 -15.01 0.09 -5.09
C ILE A 133 -15.59 0.48 -3.72
N GLU A 134 -16.88 0.70 -3.66
CA GLU A 134 -17.62 1.04 -2.44
C GLU A 134 -17.58 -0.11 -1.42
N ASP A 135 -17.70 -1.36 -1.86
CA ASP A 135 -17.59 -2.53 -1.00
C ASP A 135 -16.17 -2.65 -0.41
N MET A 136 -15.16 -2.42 -1.23
CA MET A 136 -13.76 -2.44 -0.78
C MET A 136 -13.47 -1.29 0.20
N GLN A 137 -13.99 -0.09 -0.06
CA GLN A 137 -13.90 1.04 0.87
C GLN A 137 -14.58 0.70 2.19
N LYS A 138 -15.79 0.14 2.14
CA LYS A 138 -16.53 -0.27 3.34
C LYS A 138 -15.76 -1.31 4.13
N TYR A 139 -15.18 -2.31 3.47
CA TYR A 139 -14.33 -3.31 4.11
C TYR A 139 -13.15 -2.65 4.87
N MET A 140 -12.47 -1.70 4.23
CA MET A 140 -11.36 -0.98 4.87
C MET A 140 -11.82 -0.15 6.07
N GLN A 141 -12.96 0.53 5.96
CA GLN A 141 -13.57 1.27 7.07
C GLN A 141 -13.88 0.36 8.26
N ASP A 142 -14.44 -0.82 7.99
CA ASP A 142 -14.82 -1.77 9.04
C ASP A 142 -13.58 -2.41 9.70
N VAL A 143 -12.57 -2.79 8.93
CA VAL A 143 -11.33 -3.39 9.48
C VAL A 143 -10.51 -2.38 10.28
N CYS A 144 -10.46 -1.13 9.84
CA CYS A 144 -9.72 -0.07 10.52
C CYS A 144 -10.54 0.65 11.61
N GLU A 145 -11.83 0.33 11.74
CA GLU A 145 -12.77 1.03 12.63
C GLU A 145 -12.78 2.56 12.41
N ASP A 146 -12.53 2.97 11.14
CA ASP A 146 -12.48 4.38 10.74
C ASP A 146 -13.41 4.66 9.55
N PRO A 147 -14.58 5.27 9.79
CA PRO A 147 -15.54 5.60 8.75
C PRO A 147 -15.08 6.75 7.82
N GLU A 148 -13.99 7.43 8.15
CA GLU A 148 -13.46 8.54 7.35
C GLU A 148 -12.51 8.08 6.24
N ILE A 149 -12.16 6.81 6.18
CA ILE A 149 -11.41 6.24 5.05
C ILE A 149 -12.26 6.37 3.78
N ALA A 150 -11.69 7.04 2.78
CA ALA A 150 -12.37 7.31 1.53
C ALA A 150 -11.38 7.32 0.35
N VAL A 151 -11.92 7.22 -0.86
CA VAL A 151 -11.14 7.44 -2.07
C VAL A 151 -10.75 8.92 -2.15
N ASP A 152 -9.45 9.20 -2.32
CA ASP A 152 -8.96 10.53 -2.67
C ASP A 152 -9.17 10.75 -4.17
N GLU A 153 -10.26 11.43 -4.51
CA GLU A 153 -10.65 11.64 -5.91
C GLU A 153 -9.61 12.42 -6.71
N ALA A 154 -8.92 13.38 -6.07
CA ALA A 154 -7.89 14.16 -6.76
C ALA A 154 -6.68 13.30 -7.13
N VAL A 155 -6.23 12.44 -6.21
CA VAL A 155 -5.15 11.47 -6.47
C VAL A 155 -5.61 10.43 -7.47
N PHE A 156 -6.82 9.88 -7.34
CA PHE A 156 -7.37 8.90 -8.26
C PHE A 156 -7.42 9.42 -9.70
N GLN A 157 -7.96 10.61 -9.94
CA GLN A 157 -8.01 11.22 -11.26
C GLN A 157 -6.62 11.54 -11.81
N SER A 158 -5.72 12.00 -10.96
CA SER A 158 -4.33 12.27 -11.34
C SER A 158 -3.59 10.99 -11.74
N GLU A 159 -3.82 9.90 -11.03
CA GLU A 159 -3.26 8.58 -11.36
C GLU A 159 -3.85 8.05 -12.66
N MET A 160 -5.16 8.09 -12.84
CA MET A 160 -5.84 7.67 -14.07
C MET A 160 -5.33 8.43 -15.29
N ALA A 161 -5.08 9.72 -15.17
CA ALA A 161 -4.54 10.55 -16.26
C ALA A 161 -3.10 10.18 -16.62
N THR A 162 -2.31 9.65 -15.68
CA THR A 162 -0.91 9.27 -15.88
C THR A 162 -0.72 7.77 -16.09
N CYS A 163 -1.67 6.94 -15.71
CA CYS A 163 -1.58 5.48 -15.70
C CYS A 163 -1.42 4.87 -17.09
N SER A 164 -2.00 5.47 -18.14
CA SER A 164 -1.79 5.05 -19.52
C SER A 164 -0.30 5.12 -19.95
N SER A 165 0.48 5.98 -19.30
CA SER A 165 1.93 6.04 -19.49
C SER A 165 2.68 5.10 -18.54
N CYS A 166 2.27 4.98 -17.27
CA CYS A 166 2.97 4.16 -16.28
C CYS A 166 2.75 2.66 -16.48
N LEU A 167 1.55 2.20 -16.81
CA LEU A 167 1.28 0.79 -17.06
C LEU A 167 1.85 0.32 -18.40
N LEU A 168 1.90 1.18 -19.42
CA LEU A 168 2.51 0.87 -20.70
C LEU A 168 4.04 0.83 -20.63
N TYR A 169 4.67 1.63 -19.75
CA TYR A 169 6.12 1.60 -19.55
C TYR A 169 6.57 0.52 -18.57
N THR A 170 5.70 0.03 -17.70
CA THR A 170 6.01 -0.98 -16.69
C THR A 170 5.39 -2.35 -16.99
N SER A 171 4.51 -2.44 -17.98
CA SER A 171 3.97 -3.70 -18.51
C SER A 171 4.36 -3.81 -19.97
N PRO A 172 5.31 -4.68 -20.33
CA PRO A 172 5.44 -5.06 -21.72
C PRO A 172 4.10 -5.63 -22.18
N SER A 173 3.58 -5.07 -23.26
CA SER A 173 2.34 -5.54 -23.86
C SER A 173 2.48 -7.02 -24.21
N PRO A 174 1.48 -7.87 -23.94
CA PRO A 174 1.50 -9.27 -24.39
C PRO A 174 1.50 -9.40 -25.92
N ARG A 175 1.68 -8.32 -26.65
CA ARG A 175 1.64 -8.26 -28.12
C ARG A 175 2.97 -7.89 -28.79
N ASP A 176 4.05 -7.75 -28.01
CA ASP A 176 5.41 -7.53 -28.54
C ASP A 176 6.25 -8.79 -28.43
#